data_f1386ce38e40297879b2955d0230d70c
#
_entry.id   f1386ce38e40297879b2955d0230d70c
#
_cell.length_a   1.000
_cell.length_b   1.000
_cell.length_c   1.000
_cell.angle_alpha   90.00
_cell.angle_beta   90.00
_cell.angle_gamma   90.00
#
_symmetry.space_group_name_H-M   'P 1'
#
loop_
_entity.id
_entity.type
_entity.pdbx_description
1 polymer ?
#
loop_
_entity_poly.entity_id
_entity_poly.type
_entity_poly.pdbx_seq_one_letter_code
_entity_poly.pdbx_strand_id
1 'polypeptide(L)'
;IDIEYPEEDDAWYDKELFDATHADVIKVMEKIESLDEYTKFYLYKLLYANLITSMEAYLSDVLIKYVTENDEYLRKFTETYKPFKNQTFTTDKIFTRMDHLKDIVKEELRKLMYHDLPKIKPIFMDSMGIDIGVIKDLCKAVLIRHDIVHRNGKDKEGKEHVITKENVVQLCTQVNEFIYNIECQLPPTVTSEEDFSLPFE
;
A
#
# COMPACT_ATOMS: atom_id res chain seq x y z
N ILE A 1 -2.95 26.41 15.12
CA ILE A 1 -3.71 26.32 13.85
C ILE A 1 -4.15 24.89 13.80
N ASP A 2 -5.41 24.65 14.17
CA ASP A 2 -6.05 23.36 13.97
C ASP A 2 -6.24 23.21 12.45
N ILE A 3 -5.46 22.34 11.83
CA ILE A 3 -5.66 21.94 10.45
C ILE A 3 -6.79 20.90 10.51
N GLU A 4 -8.02 21.32 10.25
CA GLU A 4 -9.09 20.38 9.90
C GLU A 4 -8.70 19.74 8.57
N TYR A 5 -8.29 18.48 8.63
CA TYR A 5 -8.24 17.65 7.43
C TYR A 5 -9.69 17.42 7.00
N PRO A 6 -10.04 17.63 5.71
CA PRO A 6 -11.36 17.26 5.23
C PRO A 6 -11.62 15.80 5.60
N GLU A 7 -12.87 15.50 6.00
CA GLU A 7 -13.30 14.10 6.13
C GLU A 7 -12.93 13.43 4.81
N GLU A 8 -12.07 12.44 4.88
CA GLU A 8 -11.57 11.73 3.72
C GLU A 8 -12.78 11.09 3.03
N ASP A 9 -13.23 11.68 1.93
CA ASP A 9 -13.91 10.91 0.90
C ASP A 9 -13.03 9.69 0.66
N ASP A 10 -13.60 8.49 0.74
CA ASP A 10 -12.91 7.21 0.56
C ASP A 10 -12.39 7.07 -0.90
N ALA A 11 -11.58 8.03 -1.35
CA ALA A 11 -10.84 7.95 -2.60
C ALA A 11 -9.72 6.94 -2.41
N TRP A 12 -10.00 5.71 -2.79
CA TRP A 12 -9.07 4.61 -2.72
C TRP A 12 -7.94 4.83 -3.74
N TYR A 13 -6.70 4.59 -3.31
CA TYR A 13 -5.54 4.53 -4.18
C TYR A 13 -5.59 3.20 -4.94
N ASP A 14 -6.50 3.14 -5.91
CA ASP A 14 -6.74 1.96 -6.71
C ASP A 14 -5.61 1.70 -7.72
N LYS A 15 -5.76 0.62 -8.51
CA LYS A 15 -4.78 0.25 -9.53
C LYS A 15 -4.61 1.35 -10.59
N GLU A 16 -5.65 2.10 -10.91
CA GLU A 16 -5.58 3.18 -11.92
C GLU A 16 -4.71 4.33 -11.43
N LEU A 17 -4.86 4.75 -10.18
CA LEU A 17 -4.03 5.79 -9.58
C LEU A 17 -2.57 5.34 -9.43
N PHE A 18 -2.35 4.07 -9.08
CA PHE A 18 -1.03 3.47 -9.05
C PHE A 18 -0.37 3.51 -10.43
N ASP A 19 -1.06 3.06 -11.49
CA ASP A 19 -0.55 3.05 -12.86
C ASP A 19 -0.30 4.46 -13.38
N ALA A 20 -1.18 5.42 -13.07
CA ALA A 20 -1.00 6.83 -13.42
C ALA A 20 0.27 7.40 -12.77
N THR A 21 0.49 7.14 -11.47
CA THR A 21 1.69 7.57 -10.77
C THR A 21 2.97 7.00 -11.41
N HIS A 22 2.97 5.73 -11.77
CA HIS A 22 4.11 5.08 -12.44
C HIS A 22 4.36 5.63 -13.85
N ALA A 23 3.29 5.89 -14.62
CA ALA A 23 3.41 6.54 -15.93
C ALA A 23 4.01 7.94 -15.82
N ASP A 24 3.63 8.70 -14.79
CA ASP A 24 4.17 10.03 -14.55
C ASP A 24 5.64 10.00 -14.13
N VAL A 25 6.06 9.02 -13.33
CA VAL A 25 7.49 8.80 -13.03
C VAL A 25 8.30 8.61 -14.32
N ILE A 26 7.82 7.81 -15.27
CA ILE A 26 8.48 7.58 -16.57
C ILE A 26 8.57 8.88 -17.37
N LYS A 27 7.48 9.64 -17.48
CA LYS A 27 7.46 10.94 -18.19
C LYS A 27 8.42 11.95 -17.57
N VAL A 28 8.50 11.99 -16.24
CA VAL A 28 9.44 12.89 -15.53
C VAL A 28 10.88 12.47 -15.80
N MET A 29 11.19 11.16 -15.77
CA MET A 29 12.54 10.67 -16.09
C MET A 29 13.02 11.08 -17.47
N GLU A 30 12.15 11.09 -18.49
CA GLU A 30 12.52 11.56 -19.84
C GLU A 30 12.93 13.03 -19.85
N LYS A 31 12.28 13.87 -19.06
CA LYS A 31 12.59 15.31 -18.94
C LYS A 31 13.84 15.59 -18.12
N ILE A 32 14.13 14.77 -17.12
CA ILE A 32 15.31 14.90 -16.26
C ILE A 32 16.61 14.82 -17.06
N GLU A 33 16.65 14.05 -18.16
CA GLU A 33 17.86 13.87 -18.98
C GLU A 33 18.43 15.18 -19.54
N SER A 34 17.64 16.22 -19.69
CA SER A 34 18.06 17.52 -20.17
C SER A 34 18.61 18.45 -19.08
N LEU A 35 18.59 18.03 -17.82
CA LEU A 35 18.97 18.84 -16.66
C LEU A 35 20.46 18.65 -16.32
N ASP A 36 20.99 19.53 -15.46
CA ASP A 36 22.34 19.39 -14.91
C ASP A 36 22.46 18.18 -13.96
N GLU A 37 23.67 17.67 -13.76
CA GLU A 37 23.92 16.44 -13.00
C GLU A 37 23.49 16.53 -11.53
N TYR A 38 23.59 17.70 -10.90
CA TYR A 38 23.16 17.89 -9.51
C TYR A 38 21.64 17.76 -9.40
N THR A 39 20.92 18.43 -10.30
CA THR A 39 19.44 18.37 -10.35
C THR A 39 18.95 16.94 -10.67
N LYS A 40 19.59 16.25 -11.62
CA LYS A 40 19.30 14.83 -11.92
C LYS A 40 19.43 13.96 -10.68
N PHE A 41 20.57 14.05 -10.01
CA PHE A 41 20.86 13.26 -8.81
C PHE A 41 19.80 13.44 -7.72
N TYR A 42 19.37 14.69 -7.50
CA TYR A 42 18.32 14.99 -6.52
C TYR A 42 16.96 14.45 -6.93
N LEU A 43 16.57 14.65 -8.19
CA LEU A 43 15.28 14.19 -8.71
C LEU A 43 15.16 12.66 -8.74
N TYR A 44 16.21 11.93 -9.09
CA TYR A 44 16.18 10.47 -9.04
C TYR A 44 15.95 9.94 -7.62
N LYS A 45 16.51 10.59 -6.59
CA LYS A 45 16.19 10.24 -5.18
C LYS A 45 14.72 10.45 -4.84
N LEU A 46 14.13 11.57 -5.30
CA LEU A 46 12.71 11.85 -5.08
C LEU A 46 11.81 10.84 -5.79
N LEU A 47 12.11 10.51 -7.04
CA LEU A 47 11.36 9.50 -7.80
C LEU A 47 11.47 8.11 -7.15
N TYR A 48 12.66 7.74 -6.69
CA TYR A 48 12.87 6.49 -5.98
C TYR A 48 12.01 6.40 -4.70
N ALA A 49 11.99 7.47 -3.91
CA ALA A 49 11.17 7.53 -2.71
C ALA A 49 9.67 7.50 -3.03
N ASN A 50 9.24 8.18 -4.10
CA ASN A 50 7.85 8.22 -4.55
C ASN A 50 7.34 6.83 -4.97
N LEU A 51 8.15 6.02 -5.68
CA LEU A 51 7.78 4.64 -6.05
C LEU A 51 7.48 3.76 -4.84
N ILE A 52 8.26 3.87 -3.75
CA ILE A 52 7.97 3.14 -2.52
C ILE A 52 6.69 3.67 -1.85
N THR A 53 6.50 4.99 -1.82
CA THR A 53 5.29 5.59 -1.25
C THR A 53 4.03 5.16 -2.00
N SER A 54 4.07 5.08 -3.35
CA SER A 54 2.94 4.59 -4.15
C SER A 54 2.63 3.11 -3.89
N MET A 55 3.66 2.28 -3.70
CA MET A 55 3.50 0.89 -3.29
C MET A 55 2.86 0.77 -1.90
N GLU A 56 3.31 1.58 -0.93
CA GLU A 56 2.74 1.60 0.44
C GLU A 56 1.26 1.99 0.42
N ALA A 57 0.90 3.03 -0.33
CA ALA A 57 -0.47 3.49 -0.49
C ALA A 57 -1.36 2.39 -1.11
N TYR A 58 -0.94 1.79 -2.22
CA TYR A 58 -1.66 0.70 -2.85
C TYR A 58 -1.89 -0.48 -1.89
N LEU A 59 -0.86 -0.92 -1.16
CA LEU A 59 -1.00 -2.02 -0.19
C LEU A 59 -2.00 -1.69 0.92
N SER A 60 -1.98 -0.44 1.40
CA SER A 60 -2.92 0.06 2.40
C SER A 60 -4.36 -0.03 1.92
N ASP A 61 -4.61 0.54 0.76
CA ASP A 61 -5.96 0.67 0.24
C ASP A 61 -6.56 -0.68 -0.15
N VAL A 62 -5.77 -1.53 -0.83
CA VAL A 62 -6.21 -2.89 -1.14
C VAL A 62 -6.55 -3.67 0.12
N LEU A 63 -5.69 -3.65 1.13
CA LEU A 63 -5.93 -4.41 2.35
C LEU A 63 -7.15 -3.88 3.10
N ILE A 64 -7.28 -2.57 3.26
CA ILE A 64 -8.42 -1.94 3.93
C ILE A 64 -9.71 -2.26 3.17
N LYS A 65 -9.75 -1.99 1.86
CA LYS A 65 -10.92 -2.23 1.03
C LYS A 65 -11.41 -3.67 1.12
N TYR A 66 -10.57 -4.61 0.74
CA TYR A 66 -10.99 -6.01 0.65
C TYR A 66 -11.33 -6.62 2.02
N VAL A 67 -10.60 -6.26 3.09
CA VAL A 67 -10.91 -6.77 4.43
C VAL A 67 -12.20 -6.18 4.98
N THR A 68 -12.51 -4.90 4.71
CA THR A 68 -13.73 -4.28 5.25
C THR A 68 -14.98 -4.53 4.40
N GLU A 69 -14.83 -4.80 3.11
CA GLU A 69 -15.96 -5.07 2.21
C GLU A 69 -16.35 -6.57 2.14
N ASN A 70 -15.46 -7.49 2.52
CA ASN A 70 -15.69 -8.92 2.49
C ASN A 70 -15.77 -9.50 3.91
N ASP A 71 -16.94 -10.03 4.30
CA ASP A 71 -17.18 -10.53 5.66
C ASP A 71 -16.30 -11.75 6.01
N GLU A 72 -15.90 -12.58 5.04
CA GLU A 72 -14.96 -13.70 5.27
C GLU A 72 -13.55 -13.19 5.56
N TYR A 73 -13.07 -12.20 4.82
CA TYR A 73 -11.75 -11.57 5.05
C TYR A 73 -11.72 -10.79 6.36
N LEU A 74 -12.79 -10.05 6.66
CA LEU A 74 -12.98 -9.36 7.94
C LEU A 74 -12.87 -10.34 9.11
N ARG A 75 -13.58 -11.48 9.02
CA ARG A 75 -13.52 -12.52 10.03
C ARG A 75 -12.12 -13.11 10.17
N LYS A 76 -11.49 -13.52 9.06
CA LYS A 76 -10.13 -14.08 9.07
C LYS A 76 -9.12 -13.09 9.67
N PHE A 77 -9.18 -11.82 9.28
CA PHE A 77 -8.33 -10.80 9.86
C PHE A 77 -8.53 -10.69 11.38
N THR A 78 -9.79 -10.61 11.83
CA THR A 78 -10.12 -10.50 13.25
C THR A 78 -9.63 -11.70 14.06
N GLU A 79 -9.72 -12.91 13.49
CA GLU A 79 -9.30 -14.16 14.14
C GLU A 79 -7.77 -14.36 14.12
N THR A 80 -7.05 -13.82 13.13
CA THR A 80 -5.62 -14.07 12.93
C THR A 80 -4.72 -12.94 13.44
N TYR A 81 -5.21 -11.70 13.41
CA TYR A 81 -4.43 -10.53 13.79
C TYR A 81 -4.09 -10.53 15.28
N LYS A 82 -2.79 -10.63 15.57
CA LYS A 82 -2.28 -10.82 16.95
C LYS A 82 -2.79 -9.79 17.97
N PRO A 83 -2.87 -8.47 17.67
CA PRO A 83 -3.39 -7.50 18.62
C PRO A 83 -4.84 -7.79 19.06
N PHE A 84 -5.68 -8.36 18.18
CA PHE A 84 -7.07 -8.70 18.52
C PHE A 84 -7.17 -9.96 19.37
N LYS A 85 -6.29 -10.95 19.17
CA LYS A 85 -6.28 -12.19 19.97
C LYS A 85 -6.09 -11.96 21.48
N ASN A 86 -5.45 -10.86 21.84
CA ASN A 86 -5.17 -10.53 23.26
C ASN A 86 -6.22 -9.57 23.86
N GLN A 87 -7.24 -9.17 23.10
CA GLN A 87 -8.30 -8.31 23.60
C GLN A 87 -9.37 -9.15 24.29
N THR A 88 -9.72 -8.78 25.52
CA THR A 88 -10.86 -9.33 26.25
C THR A 88 -11.93 -8.28 26.40
N PHE A 89 -13.19 -8.68 26.27
CA PHE A 89 -14.33 -7.79 26.49
C PHE A 89 -15.44 -8.55 27.22
N THR A 90 -16.27 -7.79 27.92
CA THR A 90 -17.41 -8.33 28.68
C THR A 90 -18.59 -8.61 27.75
N THR A 91 -19.41 -9.58 28.12
CA THR A 91 -20.53 -10.07 27.28
C THR A 91 -21.54 -8.97 26.92
N ASP A 92 -21.73 -7.97 27.79
CA ASP A 92 -22.62 -6.82 27.56
C ASP A 92 -22.17 -5.91 26.40
N LYS A 93 -20.91 -6.00 25.97
CA LYS A 93 -20.34 -5.19 24.88
C LYS A 93 -20.25 -5.93 23.54
N ILE A 94 -20.66 -7.20 23.48
CA ILE A 94 -20.50 -8.01 22.26
C ILE A 94 -21.23 -7.37 21.08
N PHE A 95 -22.53 -7.06 21.23
CA PHE A 95 -23.32 -6.51 20.13
C PHE A 95 -22.80 -5.14 19.69
N THR A 96 -22.56 -4.23 20.63
CA THR A 96 -21.98 -2.93 20.31
C THR A 96 -20.65 -3.04 19.56
N ARG A 97 -19.79 -3.99 19.91
CA ARG A 97 -18.54 -4.24 19.19
C ARG A 97 -18.75 -4.85 17.80
N MET A 98 -19.74 -5.71 17.65
CA MET A 98 -20.07 -6.26 16.33
C MET A 98 -20.60 -5.18 15.39
N ASP A 99 -21.43 -4.27 15.88
CA ASP A 99 -21.96 -3.15 15.10
C ASP A 99 -20.85 -2.21 14.58
N HIS A 100 -19.76 -2.06 15.35
CA HIS A 100 -18.61 -1.22 15.01
C HIS A 100 -17.37 -2.00 14.56
N LEU A 101 -17.50 -3.29 14.27
CA LEU A 101 -16.34 -4.14 13.98
C LEU A 101 -15.55 -3.67 12.75
N LYS A 102 -16.25 -3.27 11.69
CA LYS A 102 -15.61 -2.77 10.46
C LYS A 102 -14.80 -1.51 10.72
N ASP A 103 -15.33 -0.57 11.49
CA ASP A 103 -14.64 0.67 11.85
C ASP A 103 -13.40 0.40 12.70
N ILE A 104 -13.53 -0.49 13.69
CA ILE A 104 -12.40 -0.91 14.54
C ILE A 104 -11.29 -1.56 13.69
N VAL A 105 -11.65 -2.42 12.75
CA VAL A 105 -10.70 -3.07 11.85
C VAL A 105 -10.06 -2.05 10.91
N LYS A 106 -10.85 -1.14 10.31
CA LYS A 106 -10.36 -0.06 9.43
C LYS A 106 -9.31 0.79 10.16
N GLU A 107 -9.59 1.20 11.40
CA GLU A 107 -8.65 1.96 12.23
C GLU A 107 -7.36 1.19 12.54
N GLU A 108 -7.44 -0.11 12.82
CA GLU A 108 -6.24 -0.91 13.05
C GLU A 108 -5.41 -1.11 11.78
N LEU A 109 -6.06 -1.31 10.64
CA LEU A 109 -5.39 -1.42 9.34
C LEU A 109 -4.67 -0.10 8.97
N ARG A 110 -5.29 1.06 9.23
CA ARG A 110 -4.67 2.38 9.00
C ARG A 110 -3.41 2.63 9.84
N LYS A 111 -3.26 1.97 10.98
CA LYS A 111 -2.07 2.07 11.84
C LYS A 111 -0.89 1.22 11.38
N LEU A 112 -1.09 0.33 10.41
CA LEU A 112 -0.03 -0.54 9.93
C LEU A 112 1.04 0.24 9.17
N MET A 113 2.29 -0.17 9.35
CA MET A 113 3.41 0.35 8.57
C MET A 113 3.57 -0.51 7.31
N TYR A 114 3.00 -0.09 6.19
CA TYR A 114 2.96 -0.85 4.94
C TYR A 114 4.32 -1.06 4.28
N HIS A 115 5.33 -0.28 4.64
CA HIS A 115 6.72 -0.54 4.25
C HIS A 115 7.39 -1.67 5.05
N ASP A 116 6.83 -2.11 6.18
CA ASP A 116 7.31 -3.29 6.90
C ASP A 116 6.77 -4.58 6.25
N LEU A 117 7.20 -4.80 4.99
CA LEU A 117 6.73 -5.92 4.18
C LEU A 117 6.79 -7.29 4.88
N PRO A 118 7.81 -7.59 5.73
CA PRO A 118 7.82 -8.81 6.54
C PRO A 118 6.63 -8.96 7.49
N LYS A 119 6.06 -7.86 7.98
CA LYS A 119 4.85 -7.89 8.80
C LYS A 119 3.56 -7.87 7.97
N ILE A 120 3.58 -7.19 6.83
CA ILE A 120 2.43 -7.10 5.93
C ILE A 120 2.17 -8.44 5.23
N LYS A 121 3.22 -9.15 4.80
CA LYS A 121 3.08 -10.42 4.08
C LYS A 121 2.19 -11.45 4.80
N PRO A 122 2.40 -11.80 6.08
CA PRO A 122 1.51 -12.71 6.78
C PRO A 122 0.08 -12.17 6.94
N ILE A 123 -0.13 -10.85 7.01
CA ILE A 123 -1.48 -10.29 7.12
C ILE A 123 -2.26 -10.53 5.81
N PHE A 124 -1.66 -10.28 4.64
CA PHE A 124 -2.29 -10.60 3.35
C PHE A 124 -2.61 -12.09 3.21
N MET A 125 -1.67 -12.96 3.61
CA MET A 125 -1.86 -14.41 3.54
C MET A 125 -2.95 -14.88 4.51
N ASP A 126 -2.89 -14.45 5.77
CA ASP A 126 -3.79 -14.95 6.81
C ASP A 126 -5.23 -14.42 6.65
N SER A 127 -5.41 -13.17 6.16
CA SER A 127 -6.73 -12.57 6.00
C SER A 127 -7.38 -12.87 4.65
N MET A 128 -6.62 -12.81 3.55
CA MET A 128 -7.17 -12.90 2.20
C MET A 128 -6.68 -14.13 1.41
N GLY A 129 -5.67 -14.86 1.92
CA GLY A 129 -5.05 -15.98 1.22
C GLY A 129 -4.12 -15.55 0.09
N ILE A 130 -3.69 -14.28 0.06
CA ILE A 130 -2.84 -13.72 -0.99
C ILE A 130 -1.37 -13.82 -0.60
N ASP A 131 -0.56 -14.49 -1.44
CA ASP A 131 0.90 -14.46 -1.31
C ASP A 131 1.47 -13.27 -2.08
N ILE A 132 1.93 -12.26 -1.38
CA ILE A 132 2.57 -11.10 -1.99
C ILE A 132 3.97 -11.39 -2.59
N GLY A 133 4.40 -12.66 -2.64
CA GLY A 133 5.61 -13.08 -3.33
C GLY A 133 6.91 -12.79 -2.60
N VAL A 134 8.00 -12.63 -3.39
CA VAL A 134 9.36 -12.42 -2.87
C VAL A 134 9.60 -10.94 -2.58
N ILE A 135 9.78 -10.59 -1.30
CA ILE A 135 9.90 -9.20 -0.84
C ILE A 135 11.34 -8.73 -0.58
N LYS A 136 12.34 -9.59 -0.76
CA LYS A 136 13.73 -9.32 -0.33
C LYS A 136 14.32 -8.03 -0.91
N ASP A 137 14.16 -7.82 -2.20
CA ASP A 137 14.75 -6.66 -2.87
C ASP A 137 13.94 -5.39 -2.62
N LEU A 138 12.62 -5.49 -2.50
CA LEU A 138 11.76 -4.40 -2.04
C LEU A 138 12.09 -3.97 -0.60
N CYS A 139 12.39 -4.91 0.31
CA CYS A 139 12.87 -4.55 1.66
C CYS A 139 14.17 -3.74 1.63
N LYS A 140 15.10 -4.04 0.71
CA LYS A 140 16.32 -3.22 0.52
C LYS A 140 15.96 -1.82 -0.01
N ALA A 141 15.04 -1.75 -0.97
CA ALA A 141 14.57 -0.48 -1.53
C ALA A 141 13.91 0.41 -0.46
N VAL A 142 13.11 -0.19 0.42
CA VAL A 142 12.53 0.50 1.58
C VAL A 142 13.59 1.09 2.51
N LEU A 143 14.69 0.36 2.76
CA LEU A 143 15.80 0.88 3.57
C LEU A 143 16.48 2.08 2.90
N ILE A 144 16.72 2.03 1.59
CA ILE A 144 17.26 3.16 0.82
C ILE A 144 16.31 4.36 0.89
N ARG A 145 15.00 4.14 0.69
CA ARG A 145 13.97 5.20 0.84
C ARG A 145 13.98 5.81 2.24
N HIS A 146 14.12 4.99 3.28
CA HIS A 146 14.23 5.48 4.65
C HIS A 146 15.42 6.42 4.81
N ASP A 147 16.57 6.06 4.26
CA ASP A 147 17.78 6.90 4.30
C ASP A 147 17.63 8.18 3.47
N ILE A 148 16.95 8.12 2.31
CA ILE A 148 16.64 9.30 1.50
C ILE A 148 15.79 10.29 2.31
N VAL A 149 14.71 9.82 2.94
CA VAL A 149 13.74 10.69 3.62
C VAL A 149 14.27 11.20 4.96
N HIS A 150 14.91 10.34 5.76
CA HIS A 150 15.24 10.67 7.16
C HIS A 150 16.73 11.01 7.40
N ARG A 151 17.62 10.72 6.42
CA ARG A 151 19.06 10.92 6.55
C ARG A 151 19.68 11.68 5.37
N ASN A 152 18.81 12.39 4.63
CA ASN A 152 19.24 13.15 3.45
C ASN A 152 20.03 12.29 2.43
N GLY A 153 19.64 11.03 2.27
CA GLY A 153 20.23 10.09 1.32
C GLY A 153 21.53 9.43 1.79
N LYS A 154 21.84 9.44 3.09
CA LYS A 154 23.03 8.79 3.65
C LYS A 154 22.63 7.57 4.47
N ASP A 155 23.43 6.51 4.39
CA ASP A 155 23.27 5.33 5.24
C ASP A 155 23.70 5.60 6.70
N LYS A 156 23.68 4.58 7.53
CA LYS A 156 24.04 4.68 8.95
C LYS A 156 25.52 5.03 9.17
N GLU A 157 26.38 4.70 8.22
CA GLU A 157 27.81 4.98 8.21
C GLU A 157 28.14 6.36 7.61
N GLY A 158 27.11 7.10 7.14
CA GLY A 158 27.26 8.43 6.54
C GLY A 158 27.63 8.40 5.05
N LYS A 159 27.65 7.22 4.42
CA LYS A 159 27.91 7.08 2.99
C LYS A 159 26.65 7.43 2.20
N GLU A 160 26.83 8.23 1.15
CA GLU A 160 25.73 8.68 0.31
C GLU A 160 25.25 7.58 -0.64
N HIS A 161 23.91 7.40 -0.73
CA HIS A 161 23.28 6.58 -1.76
C HIS A 161 23.30 7.34 -3.09
N VAL A 162 23.97 6.76 -4.08
CA VAL A 162 23.95 7.25 -5.46
C VAL A 162 22.79 6.55 -6.18
N ILE A 163 21.72 7.30 -6.41
CA ILE A 163 20.55 6.80 -7.15
C ILE A 163 20.66 7.24 -8.60
N THR A 164 20.77 6.28 -9.51
CA THR A 164 20.83 6.51 -10.95
C THR A 164 19.48 6.29 -11.61
N LYS A 165 19.37 6.65 -12.89
CA LYS A 165 18.20 6.35 -13.71
C LYS A 165 17.87 4.85 -13.72
N GLU A 166 18.89 4.02 -13.88
CA GLU A 166 18.75 2.56 -13.92
C GLU A 166 18.18 2.02 -12.60
N ASN A 167 18.56 2.60 -11.46
CA ASN A 167 18.00 2.22 -10.16
C ASN A 167 16.51 2.57 -10.07
N VAL A 168 16.10 3.74 -10.58
CA VAL A 168 14.68 4.13 -10.61
C VAL A 168 13.88 3.21 -11.54
N VAL A 169 14.38 2.94 -12.76
CA VAL A 169 13.73 2.03 -13.72
C VAL A 169 13.62 0.62 -13.14
N GLN A 170 14.68 0.10 -12.54
CA GLN A 170 14.67 -1.23 -11.92
C GLN A 170 13.65 -1.30 -10.80
N LEU A 171 13.59 -0.30 -9.93
CA LEU A 171 12.61 -0.26 -8.84
C LEU A 171 11.18 -0.16 -9.38
N CYS A 172 10.95 0.66 -10.40
CA CYS A 172 9.66 0.79 -11.08
C CYS A 172 9.17 -0.58 -11.58
N THR A 173 10.04 -1.33 -12.27
CA THR A 173 9.73 -2.68 -12.75
C THR A 173 9.41 -3.63 -11.58
N GLN A 174 10.24 -3.65 -10.53
CA GLN A 174 10.04 -4.50 -9.36
C GLN A 174 8.73 -4.21 -8.63
N VAL A 175 8.37 -2.94 -8.46
CA VAL A 175 7.12 -2.54 -7.82
C VAL A 175 5.92 -2.93 -8.70
N ASN A 176 6.00 -2.70 -10.00
CA ASN A 176 4.94 -3.11 -10.94
C ASN A 176 4.70 -4.63 -10.94
N GLU A 177 5.76 -5.45 -11.00
CA GLU A 177 5.66 -6.90 -10.93
C GLU A 177 5.08 -7.37 -9.60
N PHE A 178 5.47 -6.73 -8.50
CA PHE A 178 4.96 -7.01 -7.17
C PHE A 178 3.47 -6.72 -7.06
N ILE A 179 3.01 -5.55 -7.50
CA ILE A 179 1.59 -5.18 -7.51
C ILE A 179 0.79 -6.08 -8.46
N TYR A 180 1.31 -6.36 -9.67
CA TYR A 180 0.65 -7.27 -10.61
C TYR A 180 0.44 -8.67 -10.02
N ASN A 181 1.42 -9.19 -9.26
CA ASN A 181 1.26 -10.48 -8.57
C ASN A 181 0.12 -10.47 -7.53
N ILE A 182 -0.10 -9.35 -6.86
CA ILE A 182 -1.23 -9.19 -5.93
C ILE A 182 -2.55 -9.13 -6.70
N GLU A 183 -2.63 -8.28 -7.73
CA GLU A 183 -3.82 -8.10 -8.57
C GLU A 183 -4.34 -9.42 -9.17
N CYS A 184 -3.43 -10.27 -9.66
CA CYS A 184 -3.78 -11.57 -10.20
C CYS A 184 -4.47 -12.53 -9.20
N GLN A 185 -4.35 -12.25 -7.90
CA GLN A 185 -4.92 -13.07 -6.83
C GLN A 185 -6.16 -12.42 -6.19
N LEU A 186 -6.43 -11.14 -6.46
CA LEU A 186 -7.60 -10.45 -5.94
C LEU A 186 -8.88 -10.97 -6.64
N PRO A 187 -10.00 -11.12 -5.89
CA PRO A 187 -11.27 -11.43 -6.52
C PRO A 187 -11.70 -10.26 -7.42
N PRO A 188 -12.43 -10.54 -8.51
CA PRO A 188 -12.97 -9.49 -9.34
C PRO A 188 -13.84 -8.55 -8.50
N THR A 189 -13.64 -7.24 -8.67
CA THR A 189 -14.52 -6.23 -8.07
C THR A 189 -15.92 -6.42 -8.65
N VAL A 190 -16.88 -6.77 -7.80
CA VAL A 190 -18.29 -6.79 -8.17
C VAL A 190 -18.70 -5.32 -8.33
N THR A 191 -18.59 -4.80 -9.54
CA THR A 191 -19.27 -3.55 -9.88
C THR A 191 -20.77 -3.83 -9.76
N SER A 192 -21.42 -3.14 -8.85
CA SER A 192 -22.87 -3.20 -8.64
C SER A 192 -23.60 -2.51 -9.79
N GLU A 193 -23.48 -3.05 -10.99
CA GLU A 193 -24.28 -2.75 -12.17
C GLU A 193 -24.56 -4.06 -12.92
N GLU A 194 -25.19 -5.02 -12.26
CA GLU A 194 -26.02 -5.98 -12.96
C GLU A 194 -27.48 -5.58 -12.80
N ASP A 195 -27.91 -4.82 -13.78
CA ASP A 195 -29.20 -4.79 -14.43
C ASP A 195 -30.12 -5.93 -13.95
N PHE A 196 -30.96 -5.64 -12.95
CA PHE A 196 -32.09 -6.49 -12.61
C PHE A 196 -33.19 -6.20 -13.63
N SER A 197 -32.96 -6.57 -14.89
CA SER A 197 -34.01 -6.69 -15.87
C SER A 197 -34.81 -7.95 -15.59
N LEU A 198 -35.86 -7.81 -14.79
CA LEU A 198 -36.91 -8.83 -14.71
C LEU A 198 -37.55 -8.94 -16.08
N PRO A 199 -37.67 -10.14 -16.67
CA PRO A 199 -38.56 -10.35 -17.78
C PRO A 199 -39.99 -10.38 -17.24
N PHE A 200 -40.73 -9.31 -17.51
CA PHE A 200 -42.17 -9.38 -17.44
C PHE A 200 -42.67 -10.05 -18.74
N GLU A 201 -43.23 -11.25 -18.61
CA GLU A 201 -44.33 -11.74 -19.41
C GLU A 201 -45.51 -12.05 -18.50
#